data_53eac177d7fa7f9844b147ac16e92ec9
#
_entry.id   53eac177d7fa7f9844b147ac16e92ec9
#
_cell.length_a   1.000
_cell.length_b   1.000
_cell.length_c   1.000
_cell.angle_alpha   90.00
_cell.angle_beta   90.00
_cell.angle_gamma   90.00
#
_symmetry.space_group_name_H-M   'P 1'
#
loop_
_entity.id
_entity.type
_entity.pdbx_description
1 polymer ?
#
loop_
_entity_poly.entity_id
_entity_poly.type
_entity_poly.pdbx_seq_one_letter_code
_entity_poly.pdbx_strand_id
1 'polypeptide(L)'
;MGILDVLRGEEPGPLKKLLNYHDKGQFGEYLLEYAVTSRSIPGEMYTFRNLYIPYQGKYAEMDLVMLHEQGLFVFENKNYNGWIFGDEKSLKWTQRFQNGEKYQFYNPIRQNCNHIKALASLLQLSEDMFRSCIVFSDECSLRSVPLMTEKYVVLQKKDVVKWLKSAIAQSNVHFSQTQLINWAAQLNEVCDCQDAAIKSEHVEQRTTQFKGNICPFCGSPLVLRNGKFGAFWGCSSYPACKYTRKY
;
A
#
# COMPACT_ATOMS: atom_id res chain seq x y z
N MET A 1 3.14 15.71 0.67
CA MET A 1 4.08 16.67 0.05
C MET A 1 3.27 17.50 -0.92
N GLY A 2 3.14 18.81 -0.67
CA GLY A 2 2.30 19.69 -1.49
C GLY A 2 2.94 19.98 -2.85
N ILE A 3 2.13 20.41 -3.82
CA ILE A 3 2.55 20.89 -5.15
C ILE A 3 3.75 21.86 -5.08
N LEU A 4 3.90 22.62 -4.01
CA LEU A 4 4.99 23.59 -3.78
C LEU A 4 6.37 22.94 -3.57
N ASP A 5 6.45 21.70 -3.09
CA ASP A 5 7.73 21.02 -2.87
C ASP A 5 8.32 20.48 -4.17
N VAL A 6 7.46 20.09 -5.11
CA VAL A 6 7.86 19.64 -6.45
C VAL A 6 8.40 20.79 -7.29
N LEU A 7 7.88 22.01 -7.08
CA LEU A 7 8.28 23.22 -7.82
C LEU A 7 9.61 23.82 -7.37
N ARG A 8 10.12 23.48 -6.18
CA ARG A 8 11.38 24.05 -5.64
C ARG A 8 12.65 23.30 -6.03
N GLY A 9 12.55 22.14 -6.70
CA GLY A 9 13.74 21.43 -7.24
C GLY A 9 14.76 20.92 -6.22
N GLU A 10 14.43 20.96 -4.92
CA GLU A 10 15.35 20.64 -3.82
C GLU A 10 15.16 19.24 -3.23
N GLU A 11 14.42 18.36 -3.88
CA GLU A 11 14.26 17.00 -3.41
C GLU A 11 15.62 16.25 -3.47
N PRO A 12 16.11 15.75 -2.35
CA PRO A 12 17.34 14.95 -2.36
C PRO A 12 17.14 13.73 -3.21
N GLY A 13 18.08 13.46 -4.12
CA GLY A 13 18.03 12.29 -5.01
C GLY A 13 17.88 10.96 -4.24
N PRO A 14 17.50 9.87 -4.96
CA PRO A 14 17.15 8.58 -4.33
C PRO A 14 18.21 8.05 -3.36
N LEU A 15 19.50 8.25 -3.66
CA LEU A 15 20.61 7.85 -2.80
C LEU A 15 20.68 8.61 -1.47
N LYS A 16 20.37 9.91 -1.47
CA LYS A 16 20.40 10.74 -0.26
C LYS A 16 19.20 10.45 0.64
N LYS A 17 18.04 10.11 0.05
CA LYS A 17 16.87 9.64 0.79
C LYS A 17 17.05 8.22 1.34
N LEU A 18 17.75 7.33 0.64
CA LEU A 18 18.09 5.97 1.12
C LEU A 18 18.80 6.00 2.47
N LEU A 19 19.72 6.95 2.67
CA LEU A 19 20.47 7.09 3.92
C LEU A 19 19.61 7.54 5.11
N ASN A 20 18.45 8.14 4.85
CA ASN A 20 17.53 8.66 5.87
C ASN A 20 16.32 7.76 6.12
N TYR A 21 16.10 6.71 5.31
CA TYR A 21 15.02 5.76 5.52
C TYR A 21 15.46 4.62 6.43
N HIS A 22 14.97 4.64 7.67
CA HIS A 22 15.14 3.53 8.63
C HIS A 22 14.13 2.39 8.40
N ASP A 23 13.06 2.64 7.62
CA ASP A 23 12.01 1.68 7.29
C ASP A 23 12.05 1.30 5.81
N LYS A 24 12.26 -0.01 5.55
CA LYS A 24 12.27 -0.57 4.19
C LYS A 24 10.92 -0.43 3.47
N GLY A 25 9.81 -0.38 4.21
CA GLY A 25 8.47 -0.20 3.65
C GLY A 25 8.33 1.18 3.03
N GLN A 26 8.56 2.22 3.81
CA GLN A 26 8.49 3.62 3.37
C GLN A 26 9.45 3.91 2.20
N PHE A 27 10.64 3.32 2.23
CA PHE A 27 11.58 3.45 1.12
C PHE A 27 11.04 2.78 -0.16
N GLY A 28 10.37 1.64 -0.03
CA GLY A 28 9.72 0.96 -1.15
C GLY A 28 8.63 1.81 -1.81
N GLU A 29 7.81 2.50 -1.02
CA GLU A 29 6.77 3.42 -1.47
C GLU A 29 7.36 4.65 -2.18
N TYR A 30 8.43 5.22 -1.60
CA TYR A 30 9.14 6.33 -2.23
C TYR A 30 9.71 5.96 -3.61
N LEU A 31 10.33 4.77 -3.74
CA LEU A 31 10.85 4.29 -5.01
C LEU A 31 9.73 4.05 -6.04
N LEU A 32 8.58 3.58 -5.57
CA LEU A 32 7.41 3.41 -6.44
C LEU A 32 6.92 4.76 -6.97
N GLU A 33 6.72 5.75 -6.09
CA GLU A 33 6.35 7.10 -6.49
C GLU A 33 7.35 7.68 -7.48
N TYR A 34 8.65 7.60 -7.19
CA TYR A 34 9.71 8.08 -8.09
C TYR A 34 9.65 7.41 -9.46
N ALA A 35 9.34 6.12 -9.51
CA ALA A 35 9.23 5.39 -10.77
C ALA A 35 8.02 5.85 -11.60
N VAL A 36 6.84 6.00 -10.98
CA VAL A 36 5.61 6.38 -11.70
C VAL A 36 5.53 7.87 -12.04
N THR A 37 6.29 8.72 -11.35
CA THR A 37 6.42 10.17 -11.66
C THR A 37 7.62 10.48 -12.55
N SER A 38 8.30 9.45 -13.06
CA SER A 38 9.44 9.65 -13.95
C SER A 38 9.05 10.40 -15.22
N ARG A 39 9.96 11.21 -15.76
CA ARG A 39 9.77 11.94 -17.03
C ARG A 39 9.40 11.04 -18.22
N SER A 40 9.51 9.74 -18.07
CA SER A 40 9.14 8.78 -19.08
C SER A 40 7.65 8.46 -19.13
N ILE A 41 6.88 8.86 -18.12
CA ILE A 41 5.41 8.77 -18.11
C ILE A 41 4.88 10.07 -18.72
N PRO A 42 4.17 10.00 -19.86
CA PRO A 42 3.60 11.20 -20.51
C PRO A 42 2.33 11.64 -19.78
N GLY A 43 1.96 12.90 -19.99
CA GLY A 43 0.68 13.46 -19.53
C GLY A 43 0.73 14.18 -18.19
N GLU A 44 -0.38 14.85 -17.86
CA GLU A 44 -0.53 15.53 -16.58
C GLU A 44 -0.95 14.56 -15.49
N MET A 45 -0.33 14.70 -14.30
CA MET A 45 -0.60 13.83 -13.17
C MET A 45 -0.37 14.52 -11.83
N TYR A 46 -1.09 14.05 -10.81
CA TYR A 46 -0.90 14.37 -9.40
C TYR A 46 -0.74 13.09 -8.62
N THR A 47 0.21 13.03 -7.68
CA THR A 47 0.45 11.86 -6.84
C THR A 47 0.31 12.18 -5.36
N PHE A 48 -0.24 11.24 -4.61
CA PHE A 48 -0.46 11.33 -3.17
C PHE A 48 0.06 10.06 -2.52
N ARG A 49 1.06 10.19 -1.67
CA ARG A 49 1.65 9.08 -0.93
C ARG A 49 1.21 9.10 0.52
N ASN A 50 1.02 7.91 1.11
CA ASN A 50 0.60 7.74 2.50
C ASN A 50 -0.69 8.54 2.79
N LEU A 51 -1.67 8.38 1.91
CA LEU A 51 -2.94 9.07 2.01
C LEU A 51 -3.87 8.32 2.97
N TYR A 52 -4.36 9.01 3.99
CA TYR A 52 -5.31 8.47 4.97
C TYR A 52 -6.70 9.05 4.72
N ILE A 53 -7.65 8.23 4.33
CA ILE A 53 -9.03 8.65 4.07
C ILE A 53 -9.95 8.09 5.16
N PRO A 54 -10.74 8.94 5.87
CA PRO A 54 -11.76 8.45 6.79
C PRO A 54 -12.84 7.70 6.02
N TYR A 55 -13.09 6.45 6.40
CA TYR A 55 -14.08 5.59 5.76
C TYR A 55 -14.68 4.61 6.75
N GLN A 56 -16.03 4.60 6.89
CA GLN A 56 -16.76 3.69 7.77
C GLN A 56 -16.25 3.66 9.22
N GLY A 57 -15.93 4.83 9.78
CA GLY A 57 -15.44 4.96 11.16
C GLY A 57 -14.00 4.50 11.39
N LYS A 58 -13.24 4.28 10.30
CA LYS A 58 -11.81 3.94 10.29
C LYS A 58 -11.08 4.80 9.28
N TYR A 59 -9.76 4.68 9.25
CA TYR A 59 -8.94 5.27 8.19
C TYR A 59 -8.49 4.20 7.21
N ALA A 60 -8.66 4.47 5.91
CA ALA A 60 -8.03 3.72 4.84
C ALA A 60 -6.68 4.39 4.54
N GLU A 61 -5.59 3.67 4.77
CA GLU A 61 -4.21 4.11 4.48
C GLU A 61 -3.81 3.57 3.11
N MET A 62 -3.55 4.48 2.17
CA MET A 62 -3.17 4.16 0.79
C MET A 62 -1.71 4.50 0.56
N ASP A 63 -0.94 3.54 0.06
CA ASP A 63 0.50 3.73 -0.16
C ASP A 63 0.78 4.80 -1.22
N LEU A 64 0.05 4.75 -2.35
CA LEU A 64 0.18 5.73 -3.42
C LEU A 64 -1.10 5.82 -4.27
N VAL A 65 -1.56 7.03 -4.51
CA VAL A 65 -2.64 7.37 -5.45
C VAL A 65 -2.08 8.24 -6.55
N MET A 66 -2.39 7.95 -7.81
CA MET A 66 -2.06 8.77 -8.96
C MET A 66 -3.33 9.18 -9.70
N LEU A 67 -3.57 10.46 -9.77
CA LEU A 67 -4.57 11.07 -10.65
C LEU A 67 -3.87 11.46 -11.96
N HIS A 68 -4.19 10.78 -13.05
CA HIS A 68 -3.60 11.02 -14.36
C HIS A 68 -4.70 11.34 -15.36
N GLU A 69 -4.43 12.17 -16.35
CA GLU A 69 -5.43 12.56 -17.37
C GLU A 69 -6.05 11.37 -18.12
N GLN A 70 -5.38 10.23 -18.15
CA GLN A 70 -5.84 9.02 -18.81
C GLN A 70 -6.13 7.85 -17.84
N GLY A 71 -6.35 8.14 -16.56
CA GLY A 71 -6.73 7.12 -15.58
C GLY A 71 -6.46 7.49 -14.14
N LEU A 72 -7.18 6.88 -13.23
CA LEU A 72 -6.99 7.00 -11.79
C LEU A 72 -6.39 5.70 -11.27
N PHE A 73 -5.20 5.74 -10.70
CA PHE A 73 -4.46 4.54 -10.29
C PHE A 73 -4.28 4.54 -8.77
N VAL A 74 -4.59 3.41 -8.14
CA VAL A 74 -4.39 3.19 -6.71
C VAL A 74 -3.40 2.04 -6.55
N PHE A 75 -2.23 2.34 -5.98
CA PHE A 75 -1.15 1.39 -5.80
C PHE A 75 -1.10 0.90 -4.35
N GLU A 76 -0.99 -0.40 -4.19
CA GLU A 76 -0.70 -1.09 -2.94
C GLU A 76 0.68 -1.72 -3.06
N ASN A 77 1.64 -1.26 -2.27
CA ASN A 77 3.03 -1.70 -2.33
C ASN A 77 3.31 -2.79 -1.29
N LYS A 78 3.91 -3.89 -1.73
CA LYS A 78 4.29 -5.03 -0.87
C LYS A 78 5.78 -5.31 -0.96
N ASN A 79 6.52 -4.85 0.03
CA ASN A 79 7.98 -5.05 0.10
C ASN A 79 8.32 -6.42 0.69
N TYR A 80 7.94 -7.49 -0.02
CA TYR A 80 8.17 -8.88 0.38
C TYR A 80 9.31 -9.52 -0.42
N ASN A 81 9.89 -10.58 0.14
CA ASN A 81 10.85 -11.48 -0.51
C ASN A 81 10.33 -12.92 -0.52
N GLY A 82 11.07 -13.84 -1.14
CA GLY A 82 10.68 -15.24 -1.24
C GLY A 82 9.58 -15.50 -2.27
N TRP A 83 8.75 -16.51 -2.04
CA TRP A 83 7.68 -16.91 -2.96
C TRP A 83 6.32 -16.46 -2.46
N ILE A 84 5.54 -15.84 -3.32
CA ILE A 84 4.18 -15.36 -3.03
C ILE A 84 3.16 -16.23 -3.75
N PHE A 85 2.19 -16.73 -2.98
CA PHE A 85 1.07 -17.54 -3.46
C PHE A 85 -0.24 -16.90 -3.04
N GLY A 86 -1.22 -16.88 -3.93
CA GLY A 86 -2.54 -16.35 -3.62
C GLY A 86 -3.48 -16.36 -4.80
N ASP A 87 -4.74 -16.10 -4.53
CA ASP A 87 -5.79 -15.95 -5.52
C ASP A 87 -6.72 -14.78 -5.16
N GLU A 88 -7.60 -14.42 -6.08
CA GLU A 88 -8.53 -13.30 -5.90
C GLU A 88 -9.53 -13.54 -4.76
N LYS A 89 -9.98 -14.77 -4.56
CA LYS A 89 -11.08 -15.13 -3.66
C LYS A 89 -10.64 -15.31 -2.23
N SER A 90 -9.42 -15.77 -2.01
CA SER A 90 -8.86 -16.04 -0.69
C SER A 90 -8.81 -14.78 0.17
N LEU A 91 -9.09 -14.92 1.46
CA LEU A 91 -8.94 -13.81 2.42
C LEU A 91 -7.48 -13.48 2.68
N LYS A 92 -6.60 -14.48 2.61
CA LYS A 92 -5.17 -14.35 2.89
C LYS A 92 -4.34 -14.95 1.77
N TRP A 93 -3.19 -14.34 1.53
CA TRP A 93 -2.12 -14.85 0.68
C TRP A 93 -1.00 -15.42 1.54
N THR A 94 -0.10 -16.20 0.91
CA THR A 94 1.00 -16.88 1.60
C THR A 94 2.33 -16.42 1.03
N GLN A 95 3.23 -15.97 1.91
CA GLN A 95 4.66 -15.81 1.65
C GLN A 95 5.37 -17.10 2.13
N ARG A 96 6.22 -17.68 1.29
CA ARG A 96 7.03 -18.87 1.61
C ARG A 96 8.50 -18.59 1.36
N PHE A 97 9.34 -19.06 2.26
CA PHE A 97 10.80 -18.95 2.18
C PHE A 97 11.44 -20.27 1.79
N GLN A 98 12.72 -20.22 1.34
CA GLN A 98 13.48 -21.42 0.96
C GLN A 98 13.69 -22.38 2.13
N ASN A 99 13.79 -21.87 3.36
CA ASN A 99 13.89 -22.69 4.59
C ASN A 99 12.58 -23.38 4.96
N GLY A 100 11.52 -23.25 4.15
CA GLY A 100 10.21 -23.88 4.36
C GLY A 100 9.24 -23.06 5.22
N GLU A 101 9.68 -21.97 5.83
CA GLU A 101 8.79 -21.09 6.62
C GLU A 101 7.72 -20.46 5.74
N LYS A 102 6.53 -20.28 6.33
CA LYS A 102 5.36 -19.70 5.66
C LYS A 102 4.72 -18.66 6.56
N TYR A 103 4.36 -17.52 5.96
CA TYR A 103 3.62 -16.44 6.61
C TYR A 103 2.39 -16.10 5.80
N GLN A 104 1.27 -15.88 6.49
CA GLN A 104 0.04 -15.43 5.86
C GLN A 104 -0.13 -13.92 6.05
N PHE A 105 -0.57 -13.24 5.01
CA PHE A 105 -0.91 -11.82 5.04
C PHE A 105 -2.27 -11.59 4.36
N TYR A 106 -2.90 -10.46 4.65
CA TYR A 106 -4.19 -10.12 4.06
C TYR A 106 -4.06 -9.99 2.54
N ASN A 107 -5.07 -10.44 1.82
CA ASN A 107 -5.10 -10.39 0.35
C ASN A 107 -5.00 -8.93 -0.14
N PRO A 108 -3.92 -8.55 -0.84
CA PRO A 108 -3.68 -7.16 -1.23
C PRO A 108 -4.66 -6.67 -2.31
N ILE A 109 -5.26 -7.57 -3.09
CA ILE A 109 -6.34 -7.22 -4.04
C ILE A 109 -7.54 -6.70 -3.25
N ARG A 110 -7.95 -7.44 -2.19
CA ARG A 110 -9.06 -7.02 -1.31
C ARG A 110 -8.75 -5.74 -0.55
N GLN A 111 -7.51 -5.59 -0.09
CA GLN A 111 -7.05 -4.40 0.59
C GLN A 111 -7.21 -3.18 -0.33
N ASN A 112 -6.66 -3.25 -1.53
CA ASN A 112 -6.70 -2.15 -2.48
C ASN A 112 -8.13 -1.87 -3.02
N CYS A 113 -8.97 -2.89 -3.14
CA CYS A 113 -10.41 -2.69 -3.42
C CYS A 113 -11.10 -1.84 -2.32
N ASN A 114 -10.76 -2.05 -1.05
CA ASN A 114 -11.31 -1.22 0.04
C ASN A 114 -10.75 0.21 0.00
N HIS A 115 -9.50 0.40 -0.39
CA HIS A 115 -8.91 1.71 -0.63
C HIS A 115 -9.64 2.46 -1.74
N ILE A 116 -9.92 1.79 -2.86
CA ILE A 116 -10.68 2.36 -3.97
C ILE A 116 -12.09 2.77 -3.54
N LYS A 117 -12.78 1.96 -2.73
CA LYS A 117 -14.10 2.33 -2.19
C LYS A 117 -14.07 3.60 -1.35
N ALA A 118 -13.08 3.73 -0.48
CA ALA A 118 -12.90 4.93 0.32
C ALA A 118 -12.62 6.16 -0.54
N LEU A 119 -11.72 6.03 -1.53
CA LEU A 119 -11.36 7.10 -2.44
C LEU A 119 -12.53 7.51 -3.36
N ALA A 120 -13.23 6.52 -3.93
CA ALA A 120 -14.40 6.73 -4.77
C ALA A 120 -15.53 7.46 -4.00
N SER A 121 -15.77 7.07 -2.74
CA SER A 121 -16.73 7.73 -1.86
C SER A 121 -16.33 9.18 -1.58
N LEU A 122 -15.05 9.46 -1.30
CA LEU A 122 -14.55 10.81 -1.05
C LEU A 122 -14.69 11.72 -2.27
N LEU A 123 -14.27 11.23 -3.44
CA LEU A 123 -14.26 11.99 -4.69
C LEU A 123 -15.61 11.97 -5.42
N GLN A 124 -16.61 11.27 -4.88
CA GLN A 124 -17.94 11.06 -5.49
C GLN A 124 -17.86 10.49 -6.92
N LEU A 125 -16.98 9.50 -7.09
CA LEU A 125 -16.73 8.82 -8.35
C LEU A 125 -17.17 7.36 -8.30
N SER A 126 -17.38 6.73 -9.47
CA SER A 126 -17.58 5.27 -9.56
C SER A 126 -16.26 4.53 -9.30
N GLU A 127 -16.32 3.39 -8.60
CA GLU A 127 -15.16 2.53 -8.37
C GLU A 127 -14.51 2.06 -9.70
N ASP A 128 -15.29 1.93 -10.77
CA ASP A 128 -14.81 1.48 -12.09
C ASP A 128 -13.89 2.48 -12.79
N MET A 129 -13.84 3.73 -12.31
CA MET A 129 -12.91 4.75 -12.81
C MET A 129 -11.48 4.52 -12.33
N PHE A 130 -11.30 3.68 -11.31
CA PHE A 130 -10.01 3.42 -10.69
C PHE A 130 -9.41 2.11 -11.16
N ARG A 131 -8.10 2.11 -11.37
CA ARG A 131 -7.31 0.91 -11.65
C ARG A 131 -6.52 0.50 -10.42
N SER A 132 -6.79 -0.71 -9.93
CA SER A 132 -6.10 -1.29 -8.78
C SER A 132 -4.77 -1.89 -9.21
N CYS A 133 -3.67 -1.43 -8.61
CA CYS A 133 -2.31 -1.85 -8.92
C CYS A 133 -1.62 -2.38 -7.66
N ILE A 134 -1.40 -3.69 -7.59
CA ILE A 134 -0.65 -4.33 -6.50
C ILE A 134 0.79 -4.51 -6.96
N VAL A 135 1.74 -3.90 -6.25
CA VAL A 135 3.15 -3.88 -6.62
C VAL A 135 3.98 -4.60 -5.58
N PHE A 136 4.61 -5.68 -6.00
CA PHE A 136 5.54 -6.44 -5.17
C PHE A 136 7.00 -6.04 -5.44
N SER A 137 7.83 -6.17 -4.40
CA SER A 137 9.28 -6.05 -4.52
C SER A 137 9.84 -7.02 -5.56
N ASP A 138 10.93 -6.64 -6.22
CA ASP A 138 11.66 -7.52 -7.14
C ASP A 138 12.38 -8.67 -6.43
N GLU A 139 12.49 -8.61 -5.09
CA GLU A 139 13.07 -9.68 -4.26
C GLU A 139 12.15 -10.89 -4.08
N CYS A 140 10.87 -10.79 -4.47
CA CYS A 140 9.93 -11.91 -4.41
C CYS A 140 9.68 -12.53 -5.79
N SER A 141 9.15 -13.75 -5.77
CA SER A 141 8.69 -14.48 -6.96
C SER A 141 7.20 -14.73 -6.85
N LEU A 142 6.42 -14.20 -7.75
CA LEU A 142 4.98 -14.43 -7.81
C LEU A 142 4.70 -15.83 -8.36
N ARG A 143 4.07 -16.69 -7.54
CA ARG A 143 3.75 -18.09 -7.87
C ARG A 143 2.26 -18.32 -7.70
N SER A 144 1.58 -18.86 -8.72
CA SER A 144 0.13 -19.12 -8.68
C SER A 144 -0.68 -17.89 -8.19
N VAL A 145 -0.33 -16.71 -8.73
CA VAL A 145 -1.00 -15.46 -8.44
C VAL A 145 -1.68 -14.98 -9.72
N PRO A 146 -2.95 -14.53 -9.68
CA PRO A 146 -3.60 -13.90 -10.83
C PRO A 146 -2.92 -12.56 -11.09
N LEU A 147 -2.26 -12.42 -12.25
CA LEU A 147 -1.42 -11.27 -12.53
C LEU A 147 -2.21 -10.05 -13.03
N MET A 148 -3.27 -10.29 -13.80
CA MET A 148 -4.04 -9.20 -14.40
C MET A 148 -5.47 -9.62 -14.72
N THR A 149 -6.40 -8.71 -14.44
CA THR A 149 -7.80 -8.75 -14.88
C THR A 149 -8.20 -7.34 -15.34
N GLU A 150 -9.47 -7.16 -15.73
CA GLU A 150 -10.01 -5.82 -16.02
C GLU A 150 -10.03 -4.91 -14.79
N LYS A 151 -10.09 -5.48 -13.57
CA LYS A 151 -10.25 -4.75 -12.31
C LYS A 151 -8.94 -4.45 -11.60
N TYR A 152 -7.93 -5.28 -11.76
CA TYR A 152 -6.64 -5.12 -11.06
C TYR A 152 -5.47 -5.71 -11.85
N VAL A 153 -4.29 -5.28 -11.47
CA VAL A 153 -3.02 -5.86 -11.92
C VAL A 153 -2.13 -6.16 -10.71
N VAL A 154 -1.38 -7.26 -10.78
CA VAL A 154 -0.36 -7.63 -9.80
C VAL A 154 0.98 -7.69 -10.53
N LEU A 155 1.91 -6.84 -10.11
CA LEU A 155 3.18 -6.59 -10.79
C LEU A 155 4.37 -6.75 -9.84
N GLN A 156 5.54 -6.99 -10.42
CA GLN A 156 6.80 -6.67 -9.76
C GLN A 156 7.19 -5.21 -10.04
N LYS A 157 7.93 -4.59 -9.13
CA LYS A 157 8.32 -3.17 -9.22
C LYS A 157 8.99 -2.82 -10.56
N LYS A 158 9.85 -3.68 -11.06
CA LYS A 158 10.55 -3.51 -12.36
C LYS A 158 9.59 -3.37 -13.56
N ASP A 159 8.38 -3.92 -13.47
CA ASP A 159 7.41 -3.96 -14.57
C ASP A 159 6.42 -2.79 -14.54
N VAL A 160 6.35 -2.04 -13.43
CA VAL A 160 5.35 -0.99 -13.19
C VAL A 160 5.37 0.10 -14.26
N VAL A 161 6.55 0.65 -14.58
CA VAL A 161 6.67 1.75 -15.56
C VAL A 161 6.24 1.30 -16.95
N LYS A 162 6.64 0.10 -17.36
CA LYS A 162 6.26 -0.47 -18.66
C LYS A 162 4.75 -0.69 -18.74
N TRP A 163 4.17 -1.27 -17.69
CA TRP A 163 2.73 -1.51 -17.62
C TRP A 163 1.95 -0.18 -17.61
N LEU A 164 2.37 0.80 -16.80
CA LEU A 164 1.69 2.09 -16.68
C LEU A 164 1.66 2.83 -18.01
N LYS A 165 2.78 2.88 -18.75
CA LYS A 165 2.83 3.43 -20.11
C LYS A 165 1.83 2.76 -21.05
N SER A 166 1.75 1.45 -21.01
CA SER A 166 0.80 0.69 -21.83
C SER A 166 -0.65 0.98 -21.42
N ALA A 167 -0.92 1.04 -20.12
CA ALA A 167 -2.26 1.34 -19.59
C ALA A 167 -2.74 2.75 -19.96
N ILE A 168 -1.84 3.73 -19.90
CA ILE A 168 -2.10 5.11 -20.33
C ILE A 168 -2.34 5.16 -21.86
N ALA A 169 -1.47 4.56 -22.65
CA ALA A 169 -1.58 4.59 -24.11
C ALA A 169 -2.83 3.87 -24.65
N GLN A 170 -3.35 2.89 -23.92
CA GLN A 170 -4.56 2.13 -24.29
C GLN A 170 -5.84 2.67 -23.64
N SER A 171 -5.73 3.73 -22.87
CA SER A 171 -6.89 4.31 -22.18
C SER A 171 -7.80 5.04 -23.16
N ASN A 172 -9.10 4.76 -23.06
CA ASN A 172 -10.15 5.51 -23.75
C ASN A 172 -10.73 6.62 -22.85
N VAL A 173 -10.18 6.79 -21.64
CA VAL A 173 -10.61 7.82 -20.69
C VAL A 173 -9.70 9.02 -20.83
N HIS A 174 -10.29 10.21 -20.77
CA HIS A 174 -9.54 11.47 -20.71
C HIS A 174 -10.21 12.42 -19.73
N PHE A 175 -9.50 12.75 -18.66
CA PHE A 175 -9.92 13.72 -17.67
C PHE A 175 -9.33 15.08 -17.98
N SER A 176 -10.15 16.13 -17.91
CA SER A 176 -9.68 17.50 -18.09
C SER A 176 -8.76 17.92 -16.94
N GLN A 177 -7.89 18.86 -17.21
CA GLN A 177 -7.02 19.47 -16.19
C GLN A 177 -7.82 20.02 -15.00
N THR A 178 -8.98 20.64 -15.27
CA THR A 178 -9.88 21.15 -14.21
C THR A 178 -10.38 20.02 -13.29
N GLN A 179 -10.74 18.85 -13.84
CA GLN A 179 -11.15 17.70 -13.03
C GLN A 179 -10.00 17.21 -12.14
N LEU A 180 -8.80 17.05 -12.72
CA LEU A 180 -7.62 16.62 -11.96
C LEU A 180 -7.28 17.62 -10.84
N ILE A 181 -7.31 18.92 -11.11
CA ILE A 181 -7.05 19.96 -10.10
C ILE A 181 -8.08 19.89 -8.97
N ASN A 182 -9.38 19.75 -9.30
CA ASN A 182 -10.43 19.69 -8.32
C ASN A 182 -10.30 18.45 -7.40
N TRP A 183 -10.01 17.28 -7.96
CA TRP A 183 -9.77 16.08 -7.18
C TRP A 183 -8.49 16.18 -6.36
N ALA A 184 -7.43 16.73 -6.94
CA ALA A 184 -6.18 16.96 -6.22
C ALA A 184 -6.37 17.92 -5.04
N ALA A 185 -7.18 18.98 -5.21
CA ALA A 185 -7.51 19.90 -4.12
C ALA A 185 -8.24 19.19 -2.97
N GLN A 186 -9.26 18.36 -3.28
CA GLN A 186 -9.96 17.57 -2.26
C GLN A 186 -9.03 16.62 -1.51
N LEU A 187 -8.09 15.95 -2.21
CA LEU A 187 -7.11 15.09 -1.57
C LEU A 187 -6.10 15.86 -0.72
N ASN A 188 -5.69 17.06 -1.16
CA ASN A 188 -4.83 17.94 -0.37
C ASN A 188 -5.51 18.39 0.94
N GLU A 189 -6.81 18.77 0.89
CA GLU A 189 -7.56 19.11 2.10
C GLU A 189 -7.54 17.96 3.13
N VAL A 190 -7.70 16.72 2.66
CA VAL A 190 -7.59 15.54 3.53
C VAL A 190 -6.16 15.36 4.04
N CYS A 191 -5.13 15.58 3.21
CA CYS A 191 -3.73 15.53 3.64
C CYS A 191 -3.39 16.58 4.69
N ASP A 192 -3.86 17.81 4.52
CA ASP A 192 -3.62 18.93 5.42
C ASP A 192 -4.32 18.74 6.77
N CYS A 193 -5.52 18.12 6.78
CA CYS A 193 -6.23 17.72 7.98
C CYS A 193 -5.58 16.52 8.70
N GLN A 194 -4.59 15.87 8.10
CA GLN A 194 -3.81 14.77 8.68
C GLN A 194 -2.70 15.30 9.60
N ASP A 195 -3.03 16.26 10.46
CA ASP A 195 -2.13 16.72 11.49
C ASP A 195 -1.58 15.55 12.33
N ALA A 196 -0.46 15.80 13.00
CA ALA A 196 0.22 14.85 13.88
C ALA A 196 -0.72 14.07 14.82
N ALA A 197 -1.90 14.63 15.13
CA ALA A 197 -2.96 14.02 15.93
C ALA A 197 -3.57 12.76 15.25
N ILE A 198 -3.91 12.82 13.94
CA ILE A 198 -4.52 11.67 13.23
C ILE A 198 -3.47 10.56 13.02
N LYS A 199 -2.24 10.95 12.67
CA LYS A 199 -1.12 9.99 12.57
C LYS A 199 -0.80 9.37 13.93
N SER A 200 -0.85 10.14 15.03
CA SER A 200 -0.65 9.62 16.37
C SER A 200 -1.78 8.70 16.81
N GLU A 201 -3.03 9.02 16.51
CA GLU A 201 -4.20 8.20 16.84
C GLU A 201 -4.18 6.87 16.07
N HIS A 202 -3.79 6.88 14.78
CA HIS A 202 -3.64 5.65 14.00
C HIS A 202 -2.46 4.80 14.49
N VAL A 203 -1.34 5.43 14.83
CA VAL A 203 -0.19 4.77 15.49
C VAL A 203 -0.58 4.27 16.88
N GLU A 204 -1.37 5.03 17.65
CA GLU A 204 -1.90 4.59 18.95
C GLU A 204 -2.89 3.43 18.80
N GLN A 205 -3.79 3.45 17.83
CA GLN A 205 -4.70 2.33 17.56
C GLN A 205 -3.93 1.07 17.15
N ARG A 206 -2.91 1.17 16.28
CA ARG A 206 -1.98 0.07 15.99
C ARG A 206 -1.21 -0.34 17.25
N THR A 207 -0.67 0.62 18.00
CA THR A 207 0.12 0.36 19.22
C THR A 207 -0.76 -0.18 20.34
N THR A 208 -2.04 0.21 20.43
CA THR A 208 -3.00 -0.33 21.40
C THR A 208 -3.43 -1.75 21.00
N GLN A 209 -3.58 -2.05 19.71
CA GLN A 209 -3.67 -3.44 19.24
C GLN A 209 -2.39 -4.24 19.56
N PHE A 210 -1.22 -3.60 19.55
CA PHE A 210 0.05 -4.22 19.98
C PHE A 210 0.23 -4.25 21.50
N LYS A 211 -0.33 -3.31 22.26
CA LYS A 211 -0.30 -3.27 23.74
C LYS A 211 -1.43 -4.10 24.38
N GLY A 212 -2.57 -4.18 23.75
CA GLY A 212 -3.59 -5.17 24.12
C GLY A 212 -3.08 -6.53 23.67
N ASN A 213 -2.89 -7.47 24.57
CA ASN A 213 -2.42 -8.85 24.35
C ASN A 213 -3.18 -9.60 23.24
N ILE A 214 -3.33 -8.96 22.06
CA ILE A 214 -4.06 -9.44 20.89
C ILE A 214 -3.07 -9.68 19.75
N CYS A 215 -3.19 -10.84 19.14
CA CYS A 215 -2.37 -11.24 18.00
C CYS A 215 -2.66 -10.37 16.78
N PRO A 216 -1.67 -9.67 16.19
CA PRO A 216 -1.88 -8.82 15.02
C PRO A 216 -2.22 -9.60 13.75
N PHE A 217 -1.99 -10.92 13.74
CA PHE A 217 -2.24 -11.77 12.58
C PHE A 217 -3.65 -12.36 12.53
N CYS A 218 -4.21 -12.75 13.68
CA CYS A 218 -5.50 -13.46 13.71
C CYS A 218 -6.51 -12.86 14.69
N GLY A 219 -6.17 -11.78 15.40
CA GLY A 219 -7.05 -11.14 16.37
C GLY A 219 -7.26 -11.91 17.68
N SER A 220 -6.64 -13.09 17.85
CA SER A 220 -6.76 -13.90 19.08
C SER A 220 -5.87 -13.36 20.19
N PRO A 221 -6.22 -13.59 21.48
CA PRO A 221 -5.38 -13.16 22.59
C PRO A 221 -3.95 -13.71 22.51
N LEU A 222 -2.98 -12.92 22.94
CA LEU A 222 -1.62 -13.38 23.20
C LEU A 222 -1.55 -13.89 24.65
N VAL A 223 -0.92 -15.04 24.84
CA VAL A 223 -0.67 -15.64 26.15
C VAL A 223 0.83 -15.72 26.42
N LEU A 224 1.21 -15.45 27.66
CA LEU A 224 2.61 -15.57 28.06
C LEU A 224 3.00 -17.05 28.11
N ARG A 225 4.09 -17.40 27.45
CA ARG A 225 4.64 -18.77 27.40
C ARG A 225 6.12 -18.71 27.76
N ASN A 226 6.59 -19.77 28.39
CA ASN A 226 8.01 -19.98 28.65
C ASN A 226 8.60 -20.94 27.63
N GLY A 227 9.63 -20.48 26.94
CA GLY A 227 10.39 -21.25 25.93
C GLY A 227 11.84 -21.44 26.36
N LYS A 228 12.58 -22.18 25.54
CA LYS A 228 14.01 -22.47 25.76
C LYS A 228 14.89 -21.23 25.94
N PHE A 229 14.46 -20.09 25.42
CA PHE A 229 15.22 -18.84 25.42
C PHE A 229 14.57 -17.74 26.31
N GLY A 230 13.66 -18.12 27.20
CA GLY A 230 12.96 -17.21 28.12
C GLY A 230 11.47 -17.05 27.82
N ALA A 231 10.83 -16.11 28.52
CA ALA A 231 9.43 -15.83 28.37
C ALA A 231 9.14 -15.10 27.04
N PHE A 232 8.02 -15.40 26.39
CA PHE A 232 7.55 -14.74 25.18
C PHE A 232 6.02 -14.75 25.12
N TRP A 233 5.46 -13.79 24.40
CA TRP A 233 4.03 -13.78 24.08
C TRP A 233 3.78 -14.65 22.85
N GLY A 234 2.94 -15.66 22.97
CA GLY A 234 2.51 -16.52 21.86
C GLY A 234 1.02 -16.41 21.61
N CYS A 235 0.60 -16.54 20.35
CA CYS A 235 -0.82 -16.54 20.02
C CYS A 235 -1.55 -17.71 20.68
N SER A 236 -2.75 -17.44 21.25
CA SER A 236 -3.59 -18.49 21.86
C SER A 236 -4.11 -19.50 20.83
N SER A 237 -4.23 -19.08 19.57
CA SER A 237 -4.64 -19.95 18.45
C SER A 237 -3.52 -20.86 17.90
N TYR A 238 -2.40 -20.98 18.61
CA TYR A 238 -1.38 -21.96 18.22
C TYR A 238 -1.96 -23.39 18.29
N PRO A 239 -1.74 -24.26 17.29
CA PRO A 239 -0.79 -24.16 16.17
C PRO A 239 -1.33 -23.49 14.91
N ALA A 240 -2.60 -23.09 14.84
CA ALA A 240 -3.19 -22.46 13.68
C ALA A 240 -2.58 -21.07 13.37
N CYS A 241 -2.20 -20.33 14.42
CA CYS A 241 -1.44 -19.09 14.29
C CYS A 241 -0.15 -19.21 15.13
N LYS A 242 0.99 -19.05 14.46
CA LYS A 242 2.32 -19.21 15.09
C LYS A 242 2.96 -17.87 15.49
N TYR A 243 2.18 -16.80 15.59
CA TYR A 243 2.72 -15.51 15.99
C TYR A 243 3.32 -15.52 17.38
N THR A 244 4.52 -14.98 17.51
CA THR A 244 5.21 -14.78 18.78
C THR A 244 5.82 -13.39 18.86
N ARG A 245 5.91 -12.83 20.07
CA ARG A 245 6.54 -11.55 20.38
C ARG A 245 7.42 -11.72 21.63
N LYS A 246 8.59 -11.12 21.64
CA LYS A 246 9.43 -11.11 22.85
C LYS A 246 8.68 -10.44 24.01
N TYR A 247 8.92 -10.96 25.18
CA TYR A 247 8.40 -10.39 26.45
C TYR A 247 9.11 -9.09 26.77
#